data_46fbc6d08ee683fef6390e9b2ab07c31
#
_entry.id   46fbc6d08ee683fef6390e9b2ab07c31
#
_cell.length_a   1.000
_cell.length_b   1.000
_cell.length_c   1.000
_cell.angle_alpha   90.00
_cell.angle_beta   90.00
_cell.angle_gamma   90.00
#
_symmetry.space_group_name_H-M   'P 1'
#
loop_
_entity.id
_entity.type
_entity.pdbx_description
1 polymer ?
#
loop_
_entity_poly.entity_id
_entity_poly.type
_entity_poly.pdbx_seq_one_letter_code
_entity_poly.pdbx_strand_id
1 'polypeptide(L)' 'MTQYVECAPIDGNWSEYGPWSSCSKLCGYGIKKRYRFCANPKPSFGGSGCQGSNSEKNQCFIKFCLPSDSGTTNIFF' A
#
# COMPACT_ATOMS: atom_id res chain seq x y z
N MET A 1 20.30 39.74 -12.79
CA MET A 1 20.03 39.34 -12.41
C MET A 1 20.14 38.53 -12.21
N THR A 2 20.22 38.03 -11.91
CA THR A 2 20.20 37.22 -11.79
C THR A 2 19.64 36.74 -11.21
N GLN A 3 19.32 36.31 -11.35
CA GLN A 3 18.61 35.72 -10.88
C GLN A 3 19.06 34.57 -10.53
N TYR A 4 18.81 34.14 -9.64
CA TYR A 4 19.20 32.91 -9.35
C TYR A 4 18.01 32.10 -9.11
N VAL A 5 18.22 30.86 -9.12
CA VAL A 5 17.18 30.05 -8.93
C VAL A 5 17.07 29.74 -7.54
N GLU A 6 15.90 29.87 -7.02
CA GLU A 6 15.73 29.60 -5.78
C GLU A 6 15.55 28.20 -5.55
N CYS A 7 16.14 27.53 -4.64
CA CYS A 7 15.89 26.17 -4.25
C CYS A 7 14.87 26.16 -3.15
N ALA A 8 13.71 26.62 -3.51
CA ALA A 8 12.67 26.67 -2.51
C ALA A 8 12.26 25.26 -2.12
N PRO A 9 11.91 25.03 -0.87
CA PRO A 9 11.52 23.71 -0.44
C PRO A 9 10.30 23.22 -1.22
N ILE A 10 10.33 21.96 -1.57
CA ILE A 10 9.22 21.33 -2.25
C ILE A 10 8.75 20.21 -1.36
N ASP A 11 7.55 20.36 -0.85
CA ASP A 11 7.01 19.34 0.01
C ASP A 11 6.57 18.14 -0.83
N GLY A 12 6.71 16.98 -0.26
CA GLY A 12 6.30 15.78 -0.95
C GLY A 12 4.80 15.62 -0.96
N ASN A 13 4.32 14.95 -1.97
CA ASN A 13 2.92 14.60 -2.04
C ASN A 13 2.83 13.14 -2.37
N TRP A 14 1.77 12.51 -1.88
CA TRP A 14 1.58 11.10 -2.13
C TRP A 14 1.19 10.85 -3.58
N SER A 15 1.71 9.79 -4.12
CA SER A 15 1.22 9.30 -5.38
C SER A 15 -0.14 8.66 -5.12
N GLU A 16 -0.82 8.29 -6.19
CA GLU A 16 -2.02 7.51 -6.02
C GLU A 16 -1.64 6.16 -5.52
N TYR A 17 -2.55 5.47 -4.85
CA TYR A 17 -2.27 4.12 -4.43
C TYR A 17 -2.15 3.23 -5.65
N GLY A 18 -1.22 2.30 -5.58
CA GLY A 18 -1.11 1.29 -6.61
C GLY A 18 -2.21 0.26 -6.44
N PRO A 19 -2.15 -0.79 -7.22
CA PRO A 19 -3.21 -1.80 -7.17
C PRO A 19 -3.11 -2.62 -5.90
N TRP A 20 -4.23 -3.20 -5.50
CA TRP A 20 -4.23 -4.07 -4.35
C TRP A 20 -3.44 -5.33 -4.68
N SER A 21 -2.76 -5.86 -3.70
CA SER A 21 -2.07 -7.12 -3.84
C SER A 21 -3.10 -8.23 -3.89
N SER A 22 -2.65 -9.43 -4.17
CA SER A 22 -3.51 -10.59 -4.06
C SER A 22 -3.87 -10.79 -2.60
N CYS A 23 -4.96 -11.49 -2.38
CA CYS A 23 -5.34 -11.84 -1.04
C CYS A 23 -4.31 -12.80 -0.47
N SER A 24 -4.00 -12.65 0.80
CA SER A 24 -2.98 -13.46 1.42
C SER A 24 -3.43 -14.91 1.61
N LYS A 25 -4.71 -15.16 1.46
CA LYS A 25 -5.26 -16.49 1.59
C LYS A 25 -6.01 -16.86 0.34
N LEU A 26 -5.94 -18.11 -0.03
CA LEU A 26 -6.68 -18.58 -1.18
C LEU A 26 -8.12 -18.88 -0.82
N CYS A 27 -8.39 -19.07 0.44
CA CYS A 27 -9.75 -19.25 0.91
C CYS A 27 -9.85 -18.69 2.31
N GLY A 28 -11.04 -18.38 2.73
CA GLY A 28 -11.25 -17.76 4.01
C GLY A 28 -10.84 -16.29 3.98
N TYR A 29 -10.78 -15.69 5.12
CA TYR A 29 -10.42 -14.29 5.19
C TYR A 29 -8.92 -14.10 5.21
N GLY A 30 -8.47 -13.18 4.42
CA GLY A 30 -7.06 -12.82 4.36
C GLY A 30 -6.91 -11.32 4.34
N ILE A 31 -5.74 -10.89 3.96
CA ILE A 31 -5.42 -9.46 3.91
C ILE A 31 -4.83 -9.16 2.56
N LYS A 32 -5.23 -8.03 2.00
CA LYS A 32 -4.60 -7.50 0.80
C LYS A 32 -4.04 -6.14 1.15
N LYS A 33 -3.06 -5.69 0.41
CA LYS A 33 -2.39 -4.44 0.68
C LYS A 33 -2.15 -3.67 -0.58
N ARG A 34 -2.01 -2.37 -0.43
CA ARG A 34 -1.59 -1.54 -1.54
C ARG A 34 -0.70 -0.45 -0.98
N TYR A 35 0.08 0.15 -1.85
CA TYR A 35 1.09 1.11 -1.45
C TYR A 35 1.05 2.36 -2.28
N ARG A 36 1.54 3.41 -1.71
CA ARG A 36 1.72 4.66 -2.43
C ARG A 36 3.09 5.18 -2.06
N PHE A 37 3.56 6.12 -2.83
CA PHE A 37 4.89 6.64 -2.63
C PHE A 37 4.86 8.14 -2.49
N CYS A 38 5.75 8.68 -1.69
CA CYS A 38 5.87 10.12 -1.54
C CYS A 38 6.72 10.60 -2.68
N ALA A 39 6.13 10.69 -3.83
CA ALA A 39 6.86 10.92 -5.05
C ALA A 39 6.15 11.79 -6.07
N ASN A 40 5.13 12.49 -5.68
CA ASN A 40 4.34 13.26 -6.65
C ASN A 40 4.11 14.69 -6.16
N PRO A 41 5.13 15.47 -6.02
CA PRO A 41 6.52 15.14 -6.22
C PRO A 41 7.15 14.58 -4.96
N LYS A 42 8.39 14.13 -5.10
CA LYS A 42 9.09 13.74 -3.90
C LYS A 42 9.61 15.00 -3.23
N PRO A 43 9.82 14.97 -1.93
CA PRO A 43 10.30 16.17 -1.25
C PRO A 43 11.70 16.53 -1.73
N SER A 44 11.95 17.81 -1.82
CA SER A 44 13.24 18.30 -2.29
C SER A 44 13.60 19.59 -1.59
N PHE A 45 14.87 19.89 -1.58
CA PHE A 45 15.36 21.17 -1.06
C PHE A 45 14.85 21.46 0.34
N GLY A 46 14.85 20.43 1.17
CA GLY A 46 14.43 20.63 2.56
C GLY A 46 12.93 20.62 2.77
N GLY A 47 12.17 20.27 1.74
CA GLY A 47 10.73 20.18 1.92
C GLY A 47 10.33 19.02 2.80
N SER A 48 9.13 19.05 3.30
CA SER A 48 8.64 18.04 4.20
C SER A 48 8.26 16.77 3.48
N GLY A 49 8.43 15.66 4.16
CA GLY A 49 7.95 14.40 3.62
C GLY A 49 6.43 14.34 3.70
N CYS A 50 5.89 13.29 3.13
CA CYS A 50 4.45 13.10 3.15
C CYS A 50 4.01 12.65 4.53
N GLN A 51 2.79 13.05 4.89
CA GLN A 51 2.24 12.67 6.16
C GLN A 51 1.39 11.44 5.99
N GLY A 52 1.39 10.60 6.99
CA GLY A 52 0.51 9.43 6.98
C GLY A 52 1.21 8.19 6.47
N SER A 53 0.47 7.14 6.32
CA SER A 53 1.04 5.86 5.99
C SER A 53 1.22 5.68 4.50
N ASN A 54 2.24 4.96 4.13
CA ASN A 54 2.47 4.66 2.73
C ASN A 54 1.79 3.37 2.30
N SER A 55 1.04 2.77 3.19
CA SER A 55 0.37 1.52 2.83
C SER A 55 -1.01 1.45 3.44
N GLU A 56 -1.82 0.63 2.84
CA GLU A 56 -3.17 0.44 3.31
C GLU A 56 -3.45 -1.03 3.20
N LYS A 57 -4.16 -1.58 4.15
CA LYS A 57 -4.51 -2.98 4.07
C LYS A 57 -5.98 -3.13 4.32
N ASN A 58 -6.54 -4.20 3.78
CA ASN A 58 -7.95 -4.43 3.90
C ASN A 58 -8.18 -5.93 3.93
N GLN A 59 -9.32 -6.31 4.43
CA GLN A 59 -9.65 -7.71 4.46
C GLN A 59 -10.07 -8.17 3.08
N CYS A 60 -9.82 -9.42 2.78
CA CYS A 60 -10.26 -9.98 1.51
C CYS A 60 -10.78 -11.37 1.75
N PHE A 61 -11.63 -11.83 0.84
CA PHE A 61 -12.22 -13.12 0.96
C PHE A 61 -12.47 -13.63 -0.44
N ILE A 62 -11.90 -14.75 -0.80
CA ILE A 62 -12.06 -15.28 -2.13
C ILE A 62 -13.13 -16.34 -2.17
N LYS A 63 -13.05 -17.29 -1.27
CA LYS A 63 -14.02 -18.34 -1.24
C LYS A 63 -13.94 -19.02 0.12
N PHE A 64 -14.92 -19.79 0.44
CA PHE A 64 -14.88 -20.56 1.66
C PHE A 64 -13.86 -21.67 1.55
N CYS A 65 -13.22 -21.98 2.65
CA CYS A 65 -12.26 -23.06 2.66
C CYS A 65 -12.97 -24.39 2.73
N LEU A 66 -12.53 -25.28 1.88
CA LEU A 66 -12.97 -26.66 1.99
C LEU A 66 -11.95 -27.39 2.82
N PRO A 67 -12.30 -28.49 3.41
CA PRO A 67 -11.33 -29.22 4.22
C PRO A 67 -10.05 -29.52 3.45
N SER A 68 -10.14 -29.77 2.16
CA SER A 68 -8.97 -30.05 1.39
C SER A 68 -8.15 -28.84 1.05
N ASP A 69 -8.79 -27.67 1.06
CA ASP A 69 -8.07 -26.44 0.74
C ASP A 69 -7.31 -25.91 1.91
N SER A 70 -7.77 -26.18 3.09
CA SER A 70 -7.16 -25.53 4.24
C SER A 70 -5.86 -26.17 4.63
N GLY A 71 -5.59 -27.30 4.15
CA GLY A 71 -4.39 -27.96 4.55
C GLY A 71 -4.43 -28.54 5.91
N THR A 72 -5.44 -28.31 6.67
CA THR A 72 -5.52 -28.82 7.92
C THR A 72 -6.32 -29.96 7.85
N THR A 73 -6.23 -30.66 8.50
CA THR A 73 -6.97 -31.68 8.37
C THR A 73 -8.05 -31.69 9.06
N ASN A 74 -8.58 -31.82 9.38
CA ASN A 74 -9.62 -31.88 10.00
C ASN A 74 -10.57 -31.36 9.84
N ILE A 75 -11.24 -31.48 9.70
CA ILE A 75 -12.07 -30.91 9.63
C ILE A 75 -13.12 -31.28 9.39
N PHE A 76 -13.85 -31.39 9.47
CA PHE A 76 -14.81 -31.68 9.16
C PHE A 76 -15.75 -31.21 9.42
N PHE A 77 -16.36 -31.13 9.19
CA PHE A 77 -17.34 -30.64 9.36
C PHE A 77 -18.11 -31.10 9.51
#